data_7abab6866dc74cd33710bebf1d48ed47
#
_entry.id   7abab6866dc74cd33710bebf1d48ed47
#
_cell.length_a   1.000
_cell.length_b   1.000
_cell.length_c   1.000
_cell.angle_alpha   90.00
_cell.angle_beta   90.00
_cell.angle_gamma   90.00
#
_symmetry.space_group_name_H-M   'P 1'
#
loop_
_entity.id
_entity.type
_entity.pdbx_description
1 polymer ?
#
loop_
_entity_poly.entity_id
_entity_poly.type
_entity_poly.pdbx_seq_one_letter_code
_entity_poly.pdbx_strand_id
1 'polypeptide(L)'
;MVFWTITALLTVAVLATLARAMLRGSVGDRPPAAYDLDVYRDQLREVDRDLARGVVSETDADRIRTEVSRRILAADAALQKHAKSTAQSGGLVSLALTLAIVVVGSYAIYTQLGAPGYGDLALANRIEAAQILRQERPSQETAEASLEASSLPPNVDPDYVVLVERLRQAVVTRPDDIQGHELLSRAEGRLGNFAAAHAAKAQVLLLKGDQTTATDFSEYADLLILAAGGYVSPEAEGVLDRVLSMDPADGPARYYYGLMMSQTGRPDTALRIWDQLLREGPTDAPWIEPVTAQIEQMAFRAGVNYAMPTIGSGRGPSSEQIEAAEGLSPAERMEMIQGMVSGLSDRLATEGGPVEDWAQLISALGVLGQMDQANAILINAREVFGDDPRAADVLSRTADRIGLE
;
A
#
# COMPACT_ATOMS: atom_id res chain seq x y z
N MET A 1 -6.89 19.54 11.73
CA MET A 1 -7.33 20.05 13.07
C MET A 1 -7.10 19.00 14.17
N VAL A 2 -7.58 17.78 14.03
CA VAL A 2 -7.49 16.70 15.04
C VAL A 2 -6.04 16.38 15.44
N PHE A 3 -5.12 16.32 14.48
CA PHE A 3 -3.69 16.10 14.77
C PHE A 3 -3.12 17.12 15.76
N TRP A 4 -3.33 18.42 15.53
CA TRP A 4 -2.81 19.48 16.37
C TRP A 4 -3.43 19.48 17.76
N THR A 5 -4.72 19.15 17.90
CA THR A 5 -5.38 19.05 19.20
C THR A 5 -4.85 17.87 20.01
N ILE A 6 -4.66 16.70 19.39
CA ILE A 6 -4.09 15.52 20.07
C ILE A 6 -2.64 15.78 20.48
N THR A 7 -1.83 16.35 19.58
CA THR A 7 -0.42 16.67 19.87
C THR A 7 -0.31 17.69 21.00
N ALA A 8 -1.14 18.72 20.99
CA ALA A 8 -1.16 19.71 22.07
C ALA A 8 -1.55 19.08 23.43
N LEU A 9 -2.57 18.22 23.46
CA LEU A 9 -2.98 17.52 24.69
C LEU A 9 -1.88 16.59 25.21
N LEU A 10 -1.24 15.83 24.36
CA LEU A 10 -0.12 14.97 24.74
C LEU A 10 1.07 15.79 25.25
N THR A 11 1.41 16.89 24.58
CA THR A 11 2.47 17.79 25.03
C THR A 11 2.16 18.35 26.41
N VAL A 12 0.94 18.84 26.65
CA VAL A 12 0.52 19.34 27.97
C VAL A 12 0.60 18.22 29.03
N ALA A 13 0.18 17.01 28.73
CA ALA A 13 0.26 15.89 29.67
C ALA A 13 1.72 15.55 30.04
N VAL A 14 2.63 15.52 29.06
CA VAL A 14 4.06 15.30 29.28
C VAL A 14 4.67 16.43 30.11
N LEU A 15 4.38 17.69 29.76
CA LEU A 15 4.86 18.86 30.50
C LEU A 15 4.35 18.87 31.95
N ALA A 16 3.08 18.50 32.18
CA ALA A 16 2.50 18.41 33.50
C ALA A 16 3.16 17.29 34.35
N THR A 17 3.47 16.15 33.76
CA THR A 17 4.17 15.06 34.45
C THR A 17 5.61 15.44 34.82
N LEU A 18 6.35 16.07 33.90
CA LEU A 18 7.68 16.59 34.14
C LEU A 18 7.69 17.68 35.22
N ALA A 19 6.77 18.65 35.10
CA ALA A 19 6.62 19.71 36.12
C ALA A 19 6.32 19.12 37.50
N ARG A 20 5.39 18.15 37.57
CA ARG A 20 5.07 17.45 38.84
C ARG A 20 6.27 16.70 39.41
N ALA A 21 7.06 16.01 38.54
CA ALA A 21 8.27 15.32 38.97
C ALA A 21 9.33 16.30 39.54
N MET A 22 9.57 17.41 38.85
CA MET A 22 10.53 18.42 39.27
C MET A 22 10.08 19.21 40.53
N LEU A 23 8.78 19.50 40.63
CA LEU A 23 8.22 20.20 41.81
C LEU A 23 8.08 19.29 43.03
N ARG A 24 7.91 17.98 42.84
CA ARG A 24 7.94 16.96 43.88
C ARG A 24 9.36 16.57 44.27
N GLY A 25 10.36 17.23 43.71
CA GLY A 25 11.75 16.91 43.85
C GLY A 25 12.13 16.59 45.28
N SER A 26 12.67 15.37 45.45
CA SER A 26 13.37 14.93 46.64
C SER A 26 12.59 15.00 47.97
N VAL A 27 11.35 14.48 48.00
CA VAL A 27 10.65 14.19 49.27
C VAL A 27 11.22 12.91 49.91
N GLY A 28 12.50 12.66 49.86
CA GLY A 28 13.06 11.42 50.38
C GLY A 28 14.36 11.52 51.14
N ASP A 29 15.21 12.46 50.83
CA ASP A 29 16.51 12.58 51.53
C ASP A 29 16.44 13.63 52.63
N ARG A 30 16.20 13.15 53.85
CA ARG A 30 16.47 13.98 55.02
C ARG A 30 17.97 14.34 54.98
N PRO A 31 18.31 15.65 55.07
CA PRO A 31 19.71 16.04 55.07
C PRO A 31 20.48 15.31 56.17
N PRO A 32 21.73 14.87 55.93
CA PRO A 32 22.53 14.20 56.94
C PRO A 32 22.52 14.89 58.31
N ALA A 33 22.55 16.25 58.30
CA ALA A 33 22.45 17.06 59.51
C ALA A 33 21.14 16.86 60.30
N ALA A 34 20.06 16.39 59.71
CA ALA A 34 18.81 16.06 60.43
C ALA A 34 18.94 14.75 61.22
N TYR A 35 19.68 13.76 60.68
CA TYR A 35 20.01 12.54 61.39
C TYR A 35 20.96 12.82 62.56
N ASP A 36 21.97 13.66 62.33
CA ASP A 36 22.91 14.07 63.38
C ASP A 36 22.19 14.75 64.57
N LEU A 37 21.21 15.60 64.26
CA LEU A 37 20.40 16.24 65.31
C LEU A 37 19.61 15.25 66.15
N ASP A 38 19.02 14.22 65.55
CA ASP A 38 18.28 13.21 66.31
C ASP A 38 19.24 12.40 67.17
N VAL A 39 20.41 12.00 66.66
CA VAL A 39 21.45 11.28 67.41
C VAL A 39 21.96 12.12 68.58
N TYR A 40 22.26 13.42 68.40
CA TYR A 40 22.74 14.26 69.50
C TYR A 40 21.67 14.52 70.54
N ARG A 41 20.40 14.63 70.18
CA ARG A 41 19.28 14.71 71.14
C ARG A 41 19.13 13.42 71.97
N ASP A 42 19.36 12.27 71.35
CA ASP A 42 19.34 10.99 72.04
C ASP A 42 20.51 10.86 73.01
N GLN A 43 21.70 11.36 72.62
CA GLN A 43 22.87 11.40 73.51
C GLN A 43 22.63 12.30 74.71
N LEU A 44 21.99 13.47 74.56
CA LEU A 44 21.63 14.32 75.72
C LEU A 44 20.68 13.58 76.70
N ARG A 45 19.68 12.85 76.16
CA ARG A 45 18.74 12.09 76.98
C ARG A 45 19.44 10.94 77.69
N GLU A 46 20.48 10.37 77.10
CA GLU A 46 21.29 9.31 77.69
C GLU A 46 22.16 9.84 78.81
N VAL A 47 22.82 10.98 78.65
CA VAL A 47 23.57 11.65 79.69
C VAL A 47 22.69 11.95 80.88
N ASP A 48 21.46 12.44 80.67
CA ASP A 48 20.51 12.75 81.79
C ASP A 48 20.09 11.41 82.51
N ARG A 49 19.94 10.34 81.84
CA ARG A 49 19.63 9.03 82.43
C ARG A 49 20.79 8.44 83.20
N ASP A 50 22.01 8.62 82.71
CA ASP A 50 23.21 8.15 83.36
C ASP A 50 23.58 8.97 84.62
N LEU A 51 23.33 10.28 84.59
CA LEU A 51 23.42 11.06 85.74
C LEU A 51 22.41 10.63 86.83
N ALA A 52 21.15 10.40 86.45
CA ALA A 52 20.11 9.94 87.38
C ALA A 52 20.41 8.58 88.00
N ARG A 53 21.21 7.72 87.30
CA ARG A 53 21.65 6.41 87.77
C ARG A 53 22.96 6.45 88.60
N GLY A 54 23.59 7.59 88.66
CA GLY A 54 24.85 7.75 89.39
C GLY A 54 26.07 7.18 88.67
N VAL A 55 25.96 6.87 87.38
CA VAL A 55 27.03 6.29 86.53
C VAL A 55 28.03 7.40 86.13
N VAL A 56 27.60 8.64 86.01
CA VAL A 56 28.42 9.77 85.60
C VAL A 56 28.35 10.82 86.70
N SER A 57 29.49 11.50 86.99
CA SER A 57 29.53 12.65 87.97
C SER A 57 28.83 13.87 87.36
N GLU A 58 28.31 14.75 88.26
CA GLU A 58 27.62 16.01 87.89
C GLU A 58 28.51 16.88 87.02
N THR A 59 29.80 16.95 87.36
CA THR A 59 30.82 17.75 86.64
C THR A 59 31.10 17.20 85.26
N ASP A 60 31.10 15.90 85.08
CA ASP A 60 31.32 15.27 83.78
C ASP A 60 30.06 15.35 82.93
N ALA A 61 28.87 15.20 83.54
CA ALA A 61 27.58 15.33 82.81
C ALA A 61 27.44 16.78 82.25
N ASP A 62 27.79 17.78 82.96
CA ASP A 62 27.74 19.21 82.49
C ASP A 62 28.75 19.44 81.35
N ARG A 63 29.91 18.83 81.44
CA ARG A 63 30.90 18.93 80.35
C ARG A 63 30.40 18.25 79.06
N ILE A 64 29.81 17.02 79.15
CA ILE A 64 29.25 16.29 78.01
C ILE A 64 28.04 17.10 77.48
N ARG A 65 27.13 17.59 78.30
CA ARG A 65 25.99 18.40 77.83
C ARG A 65 26.44 19.66 77.08
N THR A 66 27.49 20.31 77.52
CA THR A 66 28.02 21.50 76.84
C THR A 66 28.55 21.11 75.43
N GLU A 67 29.28 20.03 75.33
CA GLU A 67 29.83 19.54 74.03
C GLU A 67 28.74 19.07 73.06
N VAL A 68 27.76 18.25 73.53
CA VAL A 68 26.64 17.80 72.74
C VAL A 68 25.75 18.95 72.34
N SER A 69 25.47 19.91 73.20
CA SER A 69 24.73 21.14 72.87
C SER A 69 25.44 21.97 71.80
N ARG A 70 26.76 22.08 71.84
CA ARG A 70 27.54 22.71 70.77
C ARG A 70 27.41 22.01 69.44
N ARG A 71 27.37 20.65 69.40
CA ARG A 71 27.17 19.87 68.21
C ARG A 71 25.76 20.01 67.67
N ILE A 72 24.75 20.08 68.53
CA ILE A 72 23.36 20.33 68.14
C ILE A 72 23.25 21.69 67.40
N LEU A 73 23.87 22.77 67.99
CA LEU A 73 23.85 24.07 67.37
C LEU A 73 24.57 24.13 66.02
N ALA A 74 25.68 23.34 65.86
CA ALA A 74 26.39 23.22 64.61
C ALA A 74 25.56 22.46 63.55
N ALA A 75 24.88 21.37 63.93
CA ALA A 75 23.98 20.62 63.04
C ALA A 75 22.74 21.44 62.64
N ASP A 76 22.15 22.17 63.56
CA ASP A 76 21.01 23.08 63.26
C ASP A 76 21.42 24.21 62.30
N ALA A 77 22.59 24.83 62.51
CA ALA A 77 23.14 25.82 61.57
C ALA A 77 23.40 25.25 60.17
N ALA A 78 23.85 23.99 60.08
CA ALA A 78 24.02 23.27 58.81
C ALA A 78 22.67 23.01 58.13
N LEU A 79 21.64 22.59 58.88
CA LEU A 79 20.27 22.44 58.40
C LEU A 79 19.68 23.74 57.84
N GLN A 80 19.84 24.84 58.58
CA GLN A 80 19.36 26.16 58.15
C GLN A 80 20.08 26.64 56.85
N LYS A 81 21.35 26.33 56.74
CA LYS A 81 22.14 26.63 55.52
C LYS A 81 21.67 25.81 54.33
N HIS A 82 21.37 24.56 54.55
CA HIS A 82 20.76 23.70 53.49
C HIS A 82 19.36 24.18 53.10
N ALA A 83 18.51 24.52 54.07
CA ALA A 83 17.16 25.00 53.80
C ALA A 83 17.18 26.35 53.03
N LYS A 84 18.12 27.23 53.27
CA LYS A 84 18.31 28.47 52.51
C LYS A 84 18.84 28.22 51.09
N SER A 85 19.68 27.19 50.88
CA SER A 85 20.21 26.84 49.58
C SER A 85 19.16 26.21 48.68
N THR A 86 18.23 25.41 49.22
CA THR A 86 17.11 24.81 48.43
C THR A 86 15.98 25.80 48.16
N ALA A 87 15.82 26.85 48.95
CA ALA A 87 14.84 27.92 48.73
C ALA A 87 15.26 28.94 47.65
N GLN A 88 16.50 28.87 47.16
CA GLN A 88 17.00 29.80 46.15
C GLN A 88 16.50 29.35 44.77
N SER A 89 15.57 30.08 44.21
CA SER A 89 14.88 30.20 42.93
C SER A 89 15.43 29.49 41.67
N GLY A 90 16.41 28.58 41.77
CA GLY A 90 16.94 27.80 40.63
C GLY A 90 15.96 26.77 40.10
N GLY A 91 15.08 26.23 40.95
CA GLY A 91 14.15 25.16 40.53
C GLY A 91 13.09 25.59 39.53
N LEU A 92 12.52 26.77 39.69
CA LEU A 92 11.51 27.30 38.76
C LEU A 92 12.14 27.71 37.42
N VAL A 93 13.33 28.31 37.46
CA VAL A 93 14.06 28.71 36.24
C VAL A 93 14.52 27.49 35.49
N SER A 94 15.07 26.45 36.14
CA SER A 94 15.47 25.22 35.50
C SER A 94 14.26 24.46 34.96
N LEU A 95 13.13 24.43 35.66
CA LEU A 95 11.88 23.87 35.16
C LEU A 95 11.41 24.60 33.89
N ALA A 96 11.32 25.93 33.93
CA ALA A 96 10.91 26.73 32.77
C ALA A 96 11.83 26.52 31.56
N LEU A 97 13.15 26.47 31.79
CA LEU A 97 14.12 26.20 30.73
C LEU A 97 13.96 24.80 30.12
N THR A 98 13.80 23.77 30.94
CA THR A 98 13.59 22.40 30.49
C THR A 98 12.30 22.30 29.68
N LEU A 99 11.20 22.86 30.14
CA LEU A 99 9.93 22.89 29.43
C LEU A 99 10.05 23.64 28.09
N ALA A 100 10.75 24.77 28.08
CA ALA A 100 11.00 25.53 26.85
C ALA A 100 11.84 24.71 25.83
N ILE A 101 12.90 24.05 26.28
CA ILE A 101 13.73 23.19 25.42
C ILE A 101 12.92 22.05 24.82
N VAL A 102 12.07 21.38 25.61
CA VAL A 102 11.22 20.31 25.12
C VAL A 102 10.24 20.81 24.06
N VAL A 103 9.56 21.92 24.30
CA VAL A 103 8.57 22.47 23.35
C VAL A 103 9.25 22.98 22.09
N VAL A 104 10.27 23.82 22.22
CA VAL A 104 10.97 24.42 21.08
C VAL A 104 11.74 23.35 20.31
N GLY A 105 12.41 22.44 21.00
CA GLY A 105 13.14 21.33 20.38
C GLY A 105 12.21 20.39 19.61
N SER A 106 11.07 19.99 20.20
CA SER A 106 10.08 19.17 19.53
C SER A 106 9.49 19.86 18.29
N TYR A 107 9.17 21.15 18.41
CA TYR A 107 8.67 21.94 17.29
C TYR A 107 9.73 22.08 16.17
N ALA A 108 10.97 22.37 16.53
CA ALA A 108 12.06 22.47 15.56
C ALA A 108 12.33 21.15 14.82
N ILE A 109 12.35 20.04 15.56
CA ILE A 109 12.50 18.70 14.97
C ILE A 109 11.33 18.42 14.03
N TYR A 110 10.11 18.69 14.45
CA TYR A 110 8.93 18.46 13.60
C TYR A 110 8.93 19.32 12.34
N THR A 111 9.35 20.58 12.41
CA THR A 111 9.42 21.45 11.20
C THR A 111 10.52 21.04 10.23
N GLN A 112 11.61 20.40 10.71
CA GLN A 112 12.74 19.97 9.88
C GLN A 112 12.56 18.55 9.30
N LEU A 113 12.03 17.62 10.09
CA LEU A 113 11.92 16.21 9.75
C LEU A 113 10.48 15.77 9.45
N GLY A 114 9.51 16.55 9.88
CA GLY A 114 8.09 16.28 9.63
C GLY A 114 7.58 16.97 8.36
N ALA A 115 6.29 16.82 8.12
CA ALA A 115 5.58 17.42 6.99
C ALA A 115 4.44 18.34 7.48
N PRO A 116 4.76 19.51 8.08
CA PRO A 116 3.76 20.37 8.72
C PRO A 116 2.69 20.94 7.75
N GLY A 117 2.98 20.95 6.45
CA GLY A 117 2.05 21.34 5.39
C GLY A 117 1.27 20.18 4.78
N TYR A 118 1.55 18.95 5.21
CA TYR A 118 0.84 17.79 4.67
C TYR A 118 -0.54 17.70 5.33
N GLY A 119 -1.60 17.75 4.52
CA GLY A 119 -2.97 17.57 4.99
C GLY A 119 -3.21 16.17 5.55
N ASP A 120 -4.29 16.03 6.31
CA ASP A 120 -4.76 14.71 6.76
C ASP A 120 -5.25 13.92 5.53
N LEU A 121 -4.44 12.97 5.06
CA LEU A 121 -4.73 12.13 3.91
C LEU A 121 -5.59 10.92 4.32
N ALA A 122 -6.75 11.19 4.94
CA ALA A 122 -7.76 10.18 5.16
C ALA A 122 -8.05 9.43 3.85
N LEU A 123 -8.30 8.12 3.92
CA LEU A 123 -8.55 7.29 2.73
C LEU A 123 -9.66 7.88 1.84
N ALA A 124 -10.72 8.42 2.46
CA ALA A 124 -11.80 9.08 1.73
C ALA A 124 -11.31 10.27 0.89
N ASN A 125 -10.47 11.14 1.44
CA ASN A 125 -9.91 12.30 0.73
C ASN A 125 -8.98 11.88 -0.43
N ARG A 126 -8.26 10.77 -0.25
CA ARG A 126 -7.40 10.20 -1.32
C ARG A 126 -8.23 9.64 -2.46
N ILE A 127 -9.34 8.95 -2.15
CA ILE A 127 -10.27 8.44 -3.15
C ILE A 127 -10.93 9.60 -3.90
N GLU A 128 -11.41 10.62 -3.20
CA GLU A 128 -12.00 11.82 -3.80
C GLU A 128 -11.00 12.55 -4.71
N ALA A 129 -9.78 12.78 -4.24
CA ALA A 129 -8.73 13.38 -5.05
C ALA A 129 -8.42 12.56 -6.32
N ALA A 130 -8.40 11.22 -6.22
CA ALA A 130 -8.21 10.35 -7.38
C ALA A 130 -9.40 10.42 -8.36
N GLN A 131 -10.63 10.57 -7.85
CA GLN A 131 -11.81 10.77 -8.70
C GLN A 131 -11.78 12.11 -9.42
N ILE A 132 -11.40 13.19 -8.75
CA ILE A 132 -11.22 14.51 -9.36
C ILE A 132 -10.14 14.45 -10.45
N LEU A 133 -8.97 13.88 -10.14
CA LEU A 133 -7.91 13.67 -11.13
C LEU A 133 -8.39 12.89 -12.35
N ARG A 134 -9.24 11.87 -12.15
CA ARG A 134 -9.80 11.06 -13.23
C ARG A 134 -10.80 11.88 -14.09
N GLN A 135 -11.60 12.76 -13.48
CA GLN A 135 -12.60 13.58 -14.17
C GLN A 135 -11.98 14.75 -14.94
N GLU A 136 -10.91 15.35 -14.40
CA GLU A 136 -10.24 16.52 -14.96
C GLU A 136 -9.10 16.15 -15.94
N ARG A 137 -9.03 14.90 -16.37
CA ARG A 137 -7.99 14.42 -17.29
C ARG A 137 -8.09 15.13 -18.65
N PRO A 138 -6.95 15.47 -19.30
CA PRO A 138 -6.91 15.94 -20.66
C PRO A 138 -7.61 14.98 -21.63
N SER A 139 -8.30 15.53 -22.63
CA SER A 139 -8.88 14.73 -23.72
C SER A 139 -7.78 14.07 -24.58
N GLN A 140 -8.16 13.10 -25.39
CA GLN A 140 -7.27 12.45 -26.36
C GLN A 140 -6.58 13.47 -27.26
N GLU A 141 -7.36 14.38 -27.86
CA GLU A 141 -6.85 15.44 -28.73
C GLU A 141 -5.81 16.32 -28.02
N THR A 142 -6.10 16.72 -26.78
CA THR A 142 -5.18 17.55 -25.98
C THR A 142 -3.88 16.78 -25.65
N ALA A 143 -3.99 15.51 -25.33
CA ALA A 143 -2.83 14.67 -25.03
C ALA A 143 -1.95 14.48 -26.27
N GLU A 144 -2.52 14.14 -27.41
CA GLU A 144 -1.80 14.01 -28.69
C GLU A 144 -1.13 15.32 -29.10
N ALA A 145 -1.82 16.46 -28.99
CA ALA A 145 -1.28 17.77 -29.34
C ALA A 145 -0.11 18.21 -28.44
N SER A 146 0.02 17.63 -27.24
CA SER A 146 1.11 17.92 -26.31
C SER A 146 2.41 17.16 -26.62
N LEU A 147 2.35 16.16 -27.50
CA LEU A 147 3.50 15.37 -27.89
C LEU A 147 4.21 15.98 -29.10
N GLU A 148 5.53 15.81 -29.13
CA GLU A 148 6.30 16.15 -30.34
C GLU A 148 5.90 15.19 -31.47
N ALA A 149 5.89 15.70 -32.70
CA ALA A 149 5.57 14.88 -33.88
C ALA A 149 6.49 13.64 -33.92
N SER A 150 5.86 12.46 -34.02
CA SER A 150 6.59 11.20 -34.07
C SER A 150 7.58 11.20 -35.24
N SER A 151 8.86 10.95 -34.95
CA SER A 151 9.86 10.72 -35.96
C SER A 151 9.73 9.28 -36.49
N LEU A 152 9.95 9.10 -37.80
CA LEU A 152 9.97 7.75 -38.38
C LEU A 152 10.98 6.85 -37.65
N PRO A 153 10.63 5.59 -37.36
CA PRO A 153 11.58 4.65 -36.79
C PRO A 153 12.85 4.52 -37.67
N PRO A 154 14.04 4.43 -37.09
CA PRO A 154 15.31 4.53 -37.81
C PRO A 154 15.54 3.43 -38.88
N ASN A 155 14.79 2.34 -38.84
CA ASN A 155 14.97 1.17 -39.72
C ASN A 155 13.80 0.98 -40.71
N VAL A 156 13.02 2.01 -41.00
CA VAL A 156 11.93 1.92 -41.97
C VAL A 156 12.47 2.00 -43.39
N ASP A 157 12.10 1.03 -44.22
CA ASP A 157 12.42 1.01 -45.62
C ASP A 157 11.72 2.20 -46.33
N PRO A 158 12.46 3.03 -47.10
CA PRO A 158 11.86 4.14 -47.87
C PRO A 158 10.75 3.68 -48.82
N ASP A 159 10.88 2.51 -49.43
CA ASP A 159 9.88 1.95 -50.30
C ASP A 159 8.57 1.61 -49.56
N TYR A 160 8.67 1.22 -48.31
CA TYR A 160 7.50 1.01 -47.45
C TYR A 160 6.74 2.31 -47.20
N VAL A 161 7.43 3.43 -46.97
CA VAL A 161 6.77 4.75 -46.83
C VAL A 161 5.99 5.13 -48.08
N VAL A 162 6.58 4.90 -49.26
CA VAL A 162 5.89 5.15 -50.55
C VAL A 162 4.67 4.24 -50.71
N LEU A 163 4.76 3.00 -50.27
CA LEU A 163 3.63 2.09 -50.32
C LEU A 163 2.49 2.51 -49.42
N VAL A 164 2.79 2.96 -48.18
CA VAL A 164 1.80 3.48 -47.23
C VAL A 164 1.11 4.75 -47.79
N GLU A 165 1.87 5.63 -48.45
CA GLU A 165 1.29 6.82 -49.10
C GLU A 165 0.29 6.47 -50.21
N ARG A 166 0.61 5.43 -51.04
CA ARG A 166 -0.33 4.90 -52.00
C ARG A 166 -1.57 4.31 -51.36
N LEU A 167 -1.39 3.65 -50.20
CA LEU A 167 -2.51 3.07 -49.46
C LEU A 167 -3.42 4.15 -48.90
N ARG A 168 -2.88 5.27 -48.38
CA ARG A 168 -3.65 6.45 -47.96
C ARG A 168 -4.55 6.95 -49.09
N GLN A 169 -3.98 7.11 -50.29
CA GLN A 169 -4.73 7.56 -51.47
C GLN A 169 -5.79 6.53 -51.91
N ALA A 170 -5.48 5.24 -51.84
CA ALA A 170 -6.43 4.15 -52.20
C ALA A 170 -7.66 4.16 -51.27
N VAL A 171 -7.43 4.35 -49.96
CA VAL A 171 -8.50 4.36 -48.94
C VAL A 171 -9.40 5.59 -49.12
N VAL A 172 -8.84 6.76 -49.50
CA VAL A 172 -9.64 7.96 -49.81
C VAL A 172 -10.59 7.70 -50.99
N THR A 173 -10.17 6.94 -51.99
CA THR A 173 -11.00 6.58 -53.16
C THR A 173 -12.01 5.46 -52.88
N ARG A 174 -11.80 4.69 -51.80
CA ARG A 174 -12.66 3.58 -51.37
C ARG A 174 -12.95 3.70 -49.87
N PRO A 175 -13.77 4.67 -49.45
CA PRO A 175 -13.98 4.97 -48.04
C PRO A 175 -14.67 3.82 -47.26
N ASP A 176 -15.38 2.93 -47.94
CA ASP A 176 -16.10 1.82 -47.34
C ASP A 176 -15.29 0.49 -47.33
N ASP A 177 -14.01 0.53 -47.76
CA ASP A 177 -13.14 -0.64 -47.79
C ASP A 177 -12.56 -0.94 -46.40
N ILE A 178 -13.23 -1.82 -45.65
CA ILE A 178 -12.81 -2.25 -44.29
C ILE A 178 -11.38 -2.80 -44.32
N GLN A 179 -11.03 -3.61 -45.31
CA GLN A 179 -9.70 -4.22 -45.39
C GLN A 179 -8.63 -3.16 -45.69
N GLY A 180 -8.96 -2.18 -46.54
CA GLY A 180 -8.10 -1.06 -46.81
C GLY A 180 -7.79 -0.24 -45.54
N HIS A 181 -8.80 0.05 -44.71
CA HIS A 181 -8.64 0.79 -43.46
C HIS A 181 -7.89 -0.06 -42.40
N GLU A 182 -8.14 -1.38 -42.31
CA GLU A 182 -7.36 -2.26 -41.44
C GLU A 182 -5.88 -2.29 -41.79
N LEU A 183 -5.59 -2.41 -43.08
CA LEU A 183 -4.22 -2.40 -43.59
C LEU A 183 -3.54 -1.06 -43.32
N LEU A 184 -4.26 0.05 -43.54
CA LEU A 184 -3.76 1.41 -43.27
C LEU A 184 -3.47 1.60 -41.78
N SER A 185 -4.36 1.18 -40.91
CA SER A 185 -4.15 1.25 -39.46
C SER A 185 -2.85 0.55 -39.01
N ARG A 186 -2.66 -0.69 -39.49
CA ARG A 186 -1.44 -1.45 -39.20
C ARG A 186 -0.19 -0.82 -39.81
N ALA A 187 -0.30 -0.30 -41.03
CA ALA A 187 0.84 0.32 -41.72
C ALA A 187 1.27 1.63 -41.03
N GLU A 188 0.33 2.46 -40.62
CA GLU A 188 0.60 3.70 -39.86
C GLU A 188 1.20 3.38 -38.49
N GLY A 189 0.67 2.36 -37.79
CA GLY A 189 1.23 1.88 -36.52
C GLY A 189 2.70 1.46 -36.65
N ARG A 190 3.07 0.75 -37.74
CA ARG A 190 4.47 0.38 -38.02
C ARG A 190 5.37 1.59 -38.31
N LEU A 191 4.82 2.66 -38.84
CA LEU A 191 5.52 3.94 -39.04
C LEU A 191 5.63 4.75 -37.76
N GLY A 192 5.02 4.30 -36.64
CA GLY A 192 4.92 5.07 -35.40
C GLY A 192 3.92 6.22 -35.45
N ASN A 193 3.12 6.32 -36.52
CA ASN A 193 2.09 7.33 -36.71
C ASN A 193 0.77 6.88 -36.10
N PHE A 194 0.76 6.76 -34.76
CA PHE A 194 -0.37 6.19 -34.02
C PHE A 194 -1.66 7.04 -34.14
N ALA A 195 -1.53 8.36 -34.33
CA ALA A 195 -2.69 9.23 -34.57
C ALA A 195 -3.42 8.87 -35.87
N ALA A 196 -2.69 8.64 -36.97
CA ALA A 196 -3.30 8.16 -38.21
C ALA A 196 -3.77 6.70 -38.12
N ALA A 197 -3.06 5.87 -37.35
CA ALA A 197 -3.41 4.47 -37.13
C ALA A 197 -4.76 4.32 -36.44
N HIS A 198 -4.98 5.06 -35.30
CA HIS A 198 -6.26 4.99 -34.61
C HIS A 198 -7.38 5.63 -35.43
N ALA A 199 -7.11 6.68 -36.21
CA ALA A 199 -8.12 7.27 -37.10
C ALA A 199 -8.59 6.24 -38.16
N ALA A 200 -7.67 5.47 -38.77
CA ALA A 200 -8.02 4.40 -39.69
C ALA A 200 -8.79 3.28 -39.00
N LYS A 201 -8.38 2.87 -37.76
CA LYS A 201 -9.10 1.86 -36.98
C LYS A 201 -10.51 2.31 -36.59
N ALA A 202 -10.70 3.59 -36.28
CA ALA A 202 -12.03 4.16 -36.00
C ALA A 202 -12.99 3.99 -37.20
N GLN A 203 -12.49 4.13 -38.42
CA GLN A 203 -13.29 3.87 -39.63
C GLN A 203 -13.65 2.39 -39.76
N VAL A 204 -12.73 1.49 -39.43
CA VAL A 204 -13.02 0.04 -39.38
C VAL A 204 -14.17 -0.25 -38.41
N LEU A 205 -14.11 0.32 -37.18
CA LEU A 205 -15.16 0.13 -36.17
C LEU A 205 -16.52 0.67 -36.67
N LEU A 206 -16.50 1.83 -37.30
CA LEU A 206 -17.69 2.44 -37.86
C LEU A 206 -18.32 1.58 -38.97
N LEU A 207 -17.51 1.04 -39.86
CA LEU A 207 -17.96 0.22 -40.99
C LEU A 207 -18.43 -1.18 -40.55
N LYS A 208 -17.79 -1.78 -39.55
CA LYS A 208 -18.20 -3.06 -38.97
C LYS A 208 -19.52 -2.95 -38.18
N GLY A 209 -19.81 -1.81 -37.57
CA GLY A 209 -21.01 -1.61 -36.77
C GLY A 209 -21.21 -2.69 -35.70
N ASP A 210 -22.32 -3.39 -35.75
CA ASP A 210 -22.67 -4.46 -34.79
C ASP A 210 -21.78 -5.72 -34.89
N GLN A 211 -20.97 -5.83 -35.96
CA GLN A 211 -20.01 -6.93 -36.12
C GLN A 211 -18.66 -6.66 -35.45
N THR A 212 -18.50 -5.53 -34.80
CA THR A 212 -17.28 -5.18 -34.09
C THR A 212 -17.06 -6.10 -32.89
N THR A 213 -15.87 -6.66 -32.79
CA THR A 213 -15.49 -7.58 -31.71
C THR A 213 -14.79 -6.88 -30.56
N ALA A 214 -14.65 -7.55 -29.39
CA ALA A 214 -13.85 -7.07 -28.28
C ALA A 214 -12.40 -6.80 -28.72
N THR A 215 -11.82 -7.68 -29.53
CA THR A 215 -10.46 -7.53 -30.08
C THR A 215 -10.32 -6.26 -30.92
N ASP A 216 -11.32 -5.91 -31.76
CA ASP A 216 -11.28 -4.69 -32.55
C ASP A 216 -11.24 -3.43 -31.67
N PHE A 217 -12.01 -3.41 -30.59
CA PHE A 217 -11.99 -2.33 -29.60
C PHE A 217 -10.68 -2.31 -28.79
N SER A 218 -10.13 -3.49 -28.45
CA SER A 218 -8.87 -3.59 -27.73
C SER A 218 -7.70 -3.02 -28.55
N GLU A 219 -7.62 -3.40 -29.85
CA GLU A 219 -6.65 -2.80 -30.79
C GLU A 219 -6.82 -1.28 -30.94
N TYR A 220 -8.05 -0.81 -30.95
CA TYR A 220 -8.33 0.63 -31.04
C TYR A 220 -7.90 1.40 -29.78
N ALA A 221 -8.17 0.83 -28.60
CA ALA A 221 -7.72 1.40 -27.33
C ALA A 221 -6.19 1.47 -27.25
N ASP A 222 -5.49 0.40 -27.68
CA ASP A 222 -4.03 0.36 -27.75
C ASP A 222 -3.49 1.51 -28.60
N LEU A 223 -4.02 1.70 -29.79
CA LEU A 223 -3.60 2.78 -30.70
C LEU A 223 -3.88 4.18 -30.13
N LEU A 224 -5.01 4.40 -29.47
CA LEU A 224 -5.31 5.67 -28.79
C LEU A 224 -4.25 5.95 -27.70
N ILE A 225 -3.94 4.98 -26.87
CA ILE A 225 -2.99 5.12 -25.78
C ILE A 225 -1.57 5.35 -26.32
N LEU A 226 -1.17 4.62 -27.37
CA LEU A 226 0.11 4.84 -28.02
C LEU A 226 0.20 6.24 -28.67
N ALA A 227 -0.88 6.72 -29.29
CA ALA A 227 -0.95 8.07 -29.85
C ALA A 227 -0.81 9.16 -28.80
N ALA A 228 -1.26 8.88 -27.58
CA ALA A 228 -1.10 9.75 -26.41
C ALA A 228 0.19 9.51 -25.61
N GLY A 229 1.18 8.80 -26.16
CA GLY A 229 2.47 8.53 -25.51
C GLY A 229 2.37 7.65 -24.26
N GLY A 230 1.40 6.74 -24.20
CA GLY A 230 1.14 5.88 -23.06
C GLY A 230 0.17 6.47 -22.02
N TYR A 231 -0.40 7.62 -22.30
CA TYR A 231 -1.43 8.23 -21.46
C TYR A 231 -2.81 7.65 -21.81
N VAL A 232 -3.58 7.28 -20.77
CA VAL A 232 -4.94 6.77 -20.94
C VAL A 232 -5.93 7.92 -20.79
N SER A 233 -6.43 8.42 -21.92
CA SER A 233 -7.42 9.50 -22.00
C SER A 233 -8.82 9.05 -21.55
N PRO A 234 -9.77 9.99 -21.29
CA PRO A 234 -11.17 9.64 -21.05
C PRO A 234 -11.81 8.87 -22.22
N GLU A 235 -11.43 9.19 -23.47
CA GLU A 235 -11.89 8.50 -24.67
C GLU A 235 -11.37 7.07 -24.73
N ALA A 236 -10.08 6.87 -24.48
CA ALA A 236 -9.48 5.53 -24.40
C ALA A 236 -10.12 4.70 -23.28
N GLU A 237 -10.38 5.30 -22.10
CA GLU A 237 -11.10 4.65 -21.01
C GLU A 237 -12.49 4.15 -21.44
N GLY A 238 -13.27 4.98 -22.14
CA GLY A 238 -14.58 4.57 -22.65
C GLY A 238 -14.51 3.36 -23.59
N VAL A 239 -13.43 3.26 -24.39
CA VAL A 239 -13.18 2.10 -25.25
C VAL A 239 -12.79 0.88 -24.41
N LEU A 240 -11.91 1.03 -23.42
CA LEU A 240 -11.52 -0.05 -22.50
C LEU A 240 -12.72 -0.60 -21.73
N ASP A 241 -13.61 0.28 -21.24
CA ASP A 241 -14.86 -0.14 -20.58
C ASP A 241 -15.72 -0.99 -21.50
N ARG A 242 -15.77 -0.62 -22.79
CA ARG A 242 -16.48 -1.41 -23.80
C ARG A 242 -15.85 -2.77 -23.99
N VAL A 243 -14.51 -2.85 -24.13
CA VAL A 243 -13.79 -4.12 -24.23
C VAL A 243 -14.10 -5.02 -23.04
N LEU A 244 -13.91 -4.50 -21.81
CA LEU A 244 -14.10 -5.28 -20.60
C LEU A 244 -15.57 -5.68 -20.34
N SER A 245 -16.54 -4.95 -20.93
CA SER A 245 -17.94 -5.36 -20.91
C SER A 245 -18.23 -6.54 -21.83
N MET A 246 -17.47 -6.68 -22.94
CA MET A 246 -17.61 -7.77 -23.92
C MET A 246 -16.73 -8.98 -23.54
N ASP A 247 -15.50 -8.72 -23.12
CA ASP A 247 -14.54 -9.72 -22.63
C ASP A 247 -13.84 -9.21 -21.36
N PRO A 248 -14.32 -9.60 -20.17
CA PRO A 248 -13.71 -9.21 -18.90
C PRO A 248 -12.28 -9.79 -18.70
N ALA A 249 -11.87 -10.78 -19.51
CA ALA A 249 -10.57 -11.41 -19.42
C ALA A 249 -9.55 -10.84 -20.42
N ASP A 250 -9.91 -9.86 -21.25
CA ASP A 250 -8.99 -9.24 -22.21
C ASP A 250 -7.76 -8.67 -21.51
N GLY A 251 -6.59 -9.28 -21.79
CA GLY A 251 -5.34 -8.97 -21.12
C GLY A 251 -4.85 -7.54 -21.39
N PRO A 252 -4.75 -7.11 -22.66
CA PRO A 252 -4.40 -5.73 -23.01
C PRO A 252 -5.30 -4.69 -22.33
N ALA A 253 -6.62 -4.87 -22.37
CA ALA A 253 -7.55 -3.93 -21.77
C ALA A 253 -7.36 -3.85 -20.23
N ARG A 254 -7.15 -4.97 -19.56
CA ARG A 254 -6.85 -4.99 -18.11
C ARG A 254 -5.52 -4.34 -17.80
N TYR A 255 -4.49 -4.54 -18.62
CA TYR A 255 -3.21 -3.87 -18.46
C TYR A 255 -3.38 -2.35 -18.53
N TYR A 256 -4.03 -1.84 -19.55
CA TYR A 256 -4.25 -0.40 -19.73
C TYR A 256 -5.20 0.20 -18.68
N TYR A 257 -6.18 -0.58 -18.22
CA TYR A 257 -7.03 -0.15 -17.10
C TYR A 257 -6.22 -0.01 -15.81
N GLY A 258 -5.30 -0.93 -15.53
CA GLY A 258 -4.34 -0.81 -14.46
C GLY A 258 -3.41 0.41 -14.62
N LEU A 259 -2.93 0.67 -15.83
CA LEU A 259 -2.12 1.84 -16.15
C LEU A 259 -2.88 3.15 -15.88
N MET A 260 -4.14 3.24 -16.31
CA MET A 260 -5.02 4.36 -16.01
C MET A 260 -5.17 4.57 -14.49
N MET A 261 -5.39 3.51 -13.73
CA MET A 261 -5.48 3.59 -12.26
C MET A 261 -4.19 4.12 -11.64
N SER A 262 -3.03 3.73 -12.17
CA SER A 262 -1.74 4.23 -11.71
C SER A 262 -1.56 5.72 -11.99
N GLN A 263 -2.03 6.19 -13.15
CA GLN A 263 -1.99 7.59 -13.60
C GLN A 263 -2.97 8.49 -12.83
N THR A 264 -4.09 7.94 -12.39
CA THR A 264 -5.15 8.66 -11.67
C THR A 264 -5.06 8.55 -10.14
N GLY A 265 -3.91 8.12 -9.59
CA GLY A 265 -3.68 8.13 -8.14
C GLY A 265 -4.29 6.94 -7.38
N ARG A 266 -4.59 5.83 -8.06
CA ARG A 266 -5.11 4.60 -7.48
C ARG A 266 -4.11 3.43 -7.64
N PRO A 267 -2.89 3.55 -7.08
CA PRO A 267 -1.88 2.50 -7.16
C PRO A 267 -2.35 1.17 -6.51
N ASP A 268 -3.23 1.24 -5.52
CA ASP A 268 -3.89 0.11 -4.88
C ASP A 268 -4.71 -0.74 -5.86
N THR A 269 -5.46 -0.09 -6.73
CA THR A 269 -6.26 -0.75 -7.76
C THR A 269 -5.40 -1.25 -8.91
N ALA A 270 -4.40 -0.45 -9.35
CA ALA A 270 -3.43 -0.85 -10.36
C ALA A 270 -2.68 -2.13 -9.93
N LEU A 271 -2.14 -2.15 -8.70
CA LEU A 271 -1.45 -3.31 -8.12
C LEU A 271 -2.32 -4.57 -8.19
N ARG A 272 -3.57 -4.49 -7.75
CA ARG A 272 -4.47 -5.65 -7.73
C ARG A 272 -4.77 -6.20 -9.13
N ILE A 273 -4.99 -5.32 -10.12
CA ILE A 273 -5.26 -5.72 -11.51
C ILE A 273 -4.02 -6.36 -12.11
N TRP A 274 -2.85 -5.76 -11.93
CA TRP A 274 -1.60 -6.24 -12.49
C TRP A 274 -1.09 -7.51 -11.80
N ASP A 275 -1.24 -7.65 -10.48
CA ASP A 275 -0.93 -8.90 -9.78
C ASP A 275 -1.78 -10.07 -10.31
N GLN A 276 -3.07 -9.82 -10.54
CA GLN A 276 -3.95 -10.81 -11.13
C GLN A 276 -3.54 -11.15 -12.58
N LEU A 277 -3.18 -10.16 -13.39
CA LEU A 277 -2.67 -10.37 -14.74
C LEU A 277 -1.39 -11.22 -14.76
N LEU A 278 -0.44 -10.96 -13.87
CA LEU A 278 0.78 -11.78 -13.75
C LEU A 278 0.47 -13.22 -13.37
N ARG A 279 -0.45 -13.44 -12.44
CA ARG A 279 -0.85 -14.79 -12.02
C ARG A 279 -1.57 -15.56 -13.14
N GLU A 280 -2.39 -14.88 -13.91
CA GLU A 280 -3.16 -15.51 -14.98
C GLU A 280 -2.31 -15.80 -16.23
N GLY A 281 -1.23 -15.03 -16.45
CA GLY A 281 -0.38 -15.19 -17.63
C GLY A 281 -1.10 -14.79 -18.94
N PRO A 282 -0.69 -15.32 -20.07
CA PRO A 282 0.44 -16.21 -20.32
C PRO A 282 1.80 -15.52 -20.15
N THR A 283 2.86 -16.32 -19.95
CA THR A 283 4.21 -15.81 -19.60
C THR A 283 4.87 -14.98 -20.70
N ASP A 284 4.47 -15.16 -21.94
CA ASP A 284 4.96 -14.49 -23.16
C ASP A 284 4.07 -13.32 -23.60
N ALA A 285 3.04 -13.00 -22.80
CA ALA A 285 2.13 -11.91 -23.14
C ALA A 285 2.83 -10.54 -23.13
N PRO A 286 2.49 -9.64 -24.07
CA PRO A 286 3.19 -8.36 -24.24
C PRO A 286 3.09 -7.42 -23.05
N TRP A 287 2.12 -7.61 -22.17
CA TRP A 287 1.96 -6.80 -20.94
C TRP A 287 2.81 -7.27 -19.75
N ILE A 288 3.39 -8.48 -19.81
CA ILE A 288 4.15 -9.06 -18.69
C ILE A 288 5.36 -8.19 -18.34
N GLU A 289 6.20 -7.88 -19.33
CA GLU A 289 7.40 -7.06 -19.12
C GLU A 289 7.07 -5.66 -18.59
N PRO A 290 6.16 -4.87 -19.18
CA PRO A 290 5.75 -3.57 -18.65
C PRO A 290 5.15 -3.63 -17.25
N VAL A 291 4.39 -4.67 -16.92
CA VAL A 291 3.81 -4.84 -15.58
C VAL A 291 4.90 -5.15 -14.57
N THR A 292 5.78 -6.12 -14.85
CA THR A 292 6.88 -6.49 -13.93
C THR A 292 7.81 -5.33 -13.65
N ALA A 293 8.05 -4.46 -14.63
CA ALA A 293 8.88 -3.27 -14.45
C ALA A 293 8.27 -2.21 -13.50
N GLN A 294 6.94 -2.20 -13.33
CA GLN A 294 6.24 -1.12 -12.62
C GLN A 294 5.53 -1.57 -11.34
N ILE A 295 5.23 -2.87 -11.18
CA ILE A 295 4.35 -3.36 -10.12
C ILE A 295 4.91 -3.15 -8.71
N GLU A 296 6.23 -3.28 -8.52
CA GLU A 296 6.87 -3.02 -7.22
C GLU A 296 6.73 -1.55 -6.81
N GLN A 297 6.85 -0.63 -7.76
CA GLN A 297 6.63 0.78 -7.50
C GLN A 297 5.16 1.06 -7.13
N MET A 298 4.21 0.37 -7.78
CA MET A 298 2.80 0.48 -7.43
C MET A 298 2.52 -0.05 -6.03
N ALA A 299 3.12 -1.17 -5.66
CA ALA A 299 3.03 -1.73 -4.31
C ALA A 299 3.58 -0.78 -3.25
N PHE A 300 4.75 -0.19 -3.51
CA PHE A 300 5.33 0.83 -2.63
C PHE A 300 4.40 2.04 -2.45
N ARG A 301 3.85 2.57 -3.54
CA ARG A 301 2.90 3.70 -3.51
C ARG A 301 1.58 3.35 -2.84
N ALA A 302 1.15 2.08 -2.91
CA ALA A 302 -0.03 1.56 -2.24
C ALA A 302 0.22 1.27 -0.75
N GLY A 303 1.48 1.29 -0.30
CA GLY A 303 1.86 0.95 1.09
C GLY A 303 1.75 -0.55 1.39
N VAL A 304 1.90 -1.41 0.38
CA VAL A 304 1.78 -2.86 0.47
C VAL A 304 3.16 -3.49 0.37
N ASN A 305 3.46 -4.41 1.30
CA ASN A 305 4.64 -5.25 1.16
C ASN A 305 4.34 -6.35 0.13
N TYR A 306 4.96 -6.26 -1.04
CA TYR A 306 4.65 -7.07 -2.20
C TYR A 306 5.78 -8.05 -2.53
N ALA A 307 5.41 -9.28 -2.78
CA ALA A 307 6.30 -10.30 -3.36
C ALA A 307 5.79 -10.67 -4.76
N MET A 308 6.69 -10.63 -5.73
CA MET A 308 6.37 -10.98 -7.13
C MET A 308 5.82 -12.40 -7.21
N PRO A 309 4.63 -12.62 -7.79
CA PRO A 309 4.09 -13.98 -7.97
C PRO A 309 4.88 -14.73 -9.05
N THR A 310 4.76 -16.05 -9.05
CA THR A 310 5.17 -16.85 -10.19
C THR A 310 4.23 -16.56 -11.34
N ILE A 311 4.77 -16.08 -12.47
CA ILE A 311 3.98 -15.68 -13.64
C ILE A 311 3.30 -16.90 -14.24
N GLY A 312 1.99 -16.78 -14.54
CA GLY A 312 1.20 -17.88 -15.11
C GLY A 312 0.88 -19.01 -14.13
N SER A 313 1.09 -18.80 -12.82
CA SER A 313 0.80 -19.82 -11.80
C SER A 313 -0.68 -19.93 -11.43
N GLY A 314 -1.52 -19.03 -11.91
CA GLY A 314 -2.94 -19.00 -11.60
C GLY A 314 -3.83 -19.08 -12.83
N ARG A 315 -4.75 -20.02 -12.84
CA ARG A 315 -5.96 -20.09 -13.70
C ARG A 315 -5.79 -20.49 -15.16
N GLY A 316 -5.46 -21.73 -15.37
CA GLY A 316 -5.66 -22.38 -16.67
C GLY A 316 -4.37 -22.72 -17.43
N PRO A 317 -4.50 -23.42 -18.53
CA PRO A 317 -3.38 -23.83 -19.36
C PRO A 317 -2.75 -22.62 -20.06
N SER A 318 -1.41 -22.63 -20.20
CA SER A 318 -0.69 -21.64 -21.01
C SER A 318 -1.08 -21.74 -22.49
N SER A 319 -0.79 -20.68 -23.27
CA SER A 319 -1.00 -20.68 -24.72
C SER A 319 -0.31 -21.89 -25.40
N GLU A 320 0.91 -22.21 -24.96
CA GLU A 320 1.64 -23.40 -25.44
C GLU A 320 0.92 -24.72 -25.09
N GLN A 321 0.32 -24.80 -23.91
CA GLN A 321 -0.46 -25.95 -23.48
C GLN A 321 -1.78 -26.07 -24.28
N ILE A 322 -2.39 -24.93 -24.63
CA ILE A 322 -3.59 -24.90 -25.49
C ILE A 322 -3.24 -25.34 -26.91
N GLU A 323 -2.17 -24.79 -27.52
CA GLU A 323 -1.68 -25.22 -28.84
C GLU A 323 -1.27 -26.70 -28.87
N ALA A 324 -0.54 -27.13 -27.82
CA ALA A 324 -0.19 -28.55 -27.68
C ALA A 324 -1.44 -29.44 -27.59
N ALA A 325 -2.49 -28.95 -26.88
CA ALA A 325 -3.75 -29.70 -26.76
C ALA A 325 -4.55 -29.78 -28.03
N GLU A 326 -4.42 -28.84 -28.98
CA GLU A 326 -5.11 -28.91 -30.29
C GLU A 326 -4.62 -30.07 -31.15
N GLY A 327 -3.34 -30.42 -31.01
CA GLY A 327 -2.74 -31.56 -31.74
C GLY A 327 -2.98 -32.93 -31.11
N LEU A 328 -3.54 -33.01 -29.89
CA LEU A 328 -3.74 -34.26 -29.15
C LEU A 328 -5.04 -34.96 -29.52
N SER A 329 -5.02 -36.30 -29.45
CA SER A 329 -6.25 -37.11 -29.50
C SER A 329 -7.15 -36.78 -28.28
N PRO A 330 -8.48 -37.11 -28.36
CA PRO A 330 -9.38 -36.87 -27.23
C PRO A 330 -8.94 -37.55 -25.91
N ALA A 331 -8.30 -38.73 -26.00
CA ALA A 331 -7.82 -39.47 -24.85
C ALA A 331 -6.59 -38.77 -24.20
N GLU A 332 -5.60 -38.37 -25.00
CA GLU A 332 -4.41 -37.66 -24.54
C GLU A 332 -4.77 -36.30 -23.97
N ARG A 333 -5.75 -35.61 -24.58
CA ARG A 333 -6.28 -34.33 -24.04
C ARG A 333 -6.93 -34.51 -22.66
N MET A 334 -7.69 -35.61 -22.49
CA MET A 334 -8.31 -35.92 -21.20
C MET A 334 -7.25 -36.22 -20.12
N GLU A 335 -6.20 -36.97 -20.47
CA GLU A 335 -5.08 -37.26 -19.55
C GLU A 335 -4.34 -35.98 -19.14
N MET A 336 -4.09 -35.07 -20.08
CA MET A 336 -3.50 -33.77 -19.80
C MET A 336 -4.38 -32.92 -18.85
N ILE A 337 -5.70 -32.86 -19.09
CA ILE A 337 -6.64 -32.16 -18.21
C ILE A 337 -6.64 -32.77 -16.81
N GLN A 338 -6.63 -34.09 -16.68
CA GLN A 338 -6.56 -34.76 -15.37
C GLN A 338 -5.27 -34.43 -14.65
N GLY A 339 -4.15 -34.37 -15.36
CA GLY A 339 -2.86 -33.93 -14.76
C GLY A 339 -2.90 -32.51 -14.24
N MET A 340 -3.48 -31.58 -15.00
CA MET A 340 -3.63 -30.18 -14.57
C MET A 340 -4.55 -30.05 -13.33
N VAL A 341 -5.67 -30.76 -13.30
CA VAL A 341 -6.62 -30.78 -12.19
C VAL A 341 -5.99 -31.36 -10.94
N SER A 342 -5.20 -32.47 -11.09
CA SER A 342 -4.43 -33.03 -9.96
C SER A 342 -3.41 -32.03 -9.42
N GLY A 343 -2.64 -31.37 -10.29
CA GLY A 343 -1.66 -30.37 -9.88
C GLY A 343 -2.29 -29.17 -9.15
N LEU A 344 -3.45 -28.70 -9.62
CA LEU A 344 -4.22 -27.65 -8.95
C LEU A 344 -4.72 -28.11 -7.56
N SER A 345 -5.22 -29.35 -7.47
CA SER A 345 -5.69 -29.94 -6.22
C SER A 345 -4.56 -30.06 -5.19
N ASP A 346 -3.39 -30.55 -5.60
CA ASP A 346 -2.21 -30.70 -4.74
C ASP A 346 -1.70 -29.34 -4.24
N ARG A 347 -1.67 -28.33 -5.11
CA ARG A 347 -1.29 -26.97 -4.74
C ARG A 347 -2.26 -26.37 -3.70
N LEU A 348 -3.57 -26.45 -3.95
CA LEU A 348 -4.57 -25.93 -3.03
C LEU A 348 -4.56 -26.65 -1.68
N ALA A 349 -4.24 -27.94 -1.66
CA ALA A 349 -4.13 -28.70 -0.44
C ALA A 349 -2.88 -28.33 0.40
N THR A 350 -1.78 -27.88 -0.25
CA THR A 350 -0.51 -27.60 0.43
C THR A 350 -0.30 -26.11 0.72
N GLU A 351 -0.68 -25.25 -0.21
CA GLU A 351 -0.40 -23.81 -0.17
C GLU A 351 -1.66 -22.96 0.04
N GLY A 352 -2.85 -23.57 -0.12
CA GLY A 352 -4.10 -22.83 -0.17
C GLY A 352 -4.21 -22.01 -1.46
N GLY A 353 -5.12 -21.02 -1.44
CA GLY A 353 -5.31 -20.12 -2.59
C GLY A 353 -6.58 -19.27 -2.45
N PRO A 354 -6.80 -18.31 -3.37
CA PRO A 354 -8.01 -17.50 -3.40
C PRO A 354 -9.24 -18.37 -3.75
N VAL A 355 -10.42 -17.92 -3.33
CA VAL A 355 -11.69 -18.68 -3.52
C VAL A 355 -11.96 -19.03 -4.98
N GLU A 356 -11.51 -18.22 -5.90
CA GLU A 356 -11.65 -18.43 -7.33
C GLU A 356 -10.89 -19.67 -7.83
N ASP A 357 -9.73 -19.99 -7.26
CA ASP A 357 -8.95 -21.18 -7.60
C ASP A 357 -9.68 -22.46 -7.12
N TRP A 358 -10.30 -22.40 -5.95
CA TRP A 358 -11.16 -23.46 -5.43
C TRP A 358 -12.39 -23.65 -6.32
N ALA A 359 -13.03 -22.55 -6.74
CA ALA A 359 -14.16 -22.58 -7.67
C ALA A 359 -13.79 -23.18 -9.03
N GLN A 360 -12.58 -22.89 -9.52
CA GLN A 360 -12.07 -23.48 -10.76
C GLN A 360 -11.83 -24.99 -10.62
N LEU A 361 -11.21 -25.42 -9.52
CA LEU A 361 -11.01 -26.84 -9.24
C LEU A 361 -12.36 -27.60 -9.19
N ILE A 362 -13.33 -27.06 -8.46
CA ILE A 362 -14.69 -27.63 -8.34
C ILE A 362 -15.33 -27.72 -9.71
N SER A 363 -15.26 -26.65 -10.52
CA SER A 363 -15.83 -26.65 -11.89
C SER A 363 -15.15 -27.68 -12.80
N ALA A 364 -13.81 -27.78 -12.74
CA ALA A 364 -13.05 -28.74 -13.57
C ALA A 364 -13.37 -30.19 -13.19
N LEU A 365 -13.48 -30.50 -11.92
CA LEU A 365 -13.90 -31.81 -11.43
C LEU A 365 -15.33 -32.15 -11.88
N GLY A 366 -16.24 -31.14 -11.86
CA GLY A 366 -17.61 -31.29 -12.39
C GLY A 366 -17.62 -31.63 -13.88
N VAL A 367 -16.82 -30.96 -14.71
CA VAL A 367 -16.68 -31.22 -16.14
C VAL A 367 -16.09 -32.60 -16.40
N LEU A 368 -15.17 -33.08 -15.56
CA LEU A 368 -14.60 -34.43 -15.62
C LEU A 368 -15.57 -35.53 -15.10
N GLY A 369 -16.75 -35.16 -14.60
CA GLY A 369 -17.70 -36.06 -14.00
C GLY A 369 -17.33 -36.62 -12.64
N GLN A 370 -16.33 -36.05 -11.99
CA GLN A 370 -15.80 -36.42 -10.65
C GLN A 370 -16.57 -35.71 -9.54
N MET A 371 -17.92 -35.89 -9.48
CA MET A 371 -18.82 -35.13 -8.62
C MET A 371 -18.54 -35.34 -7.14
N ASP A 372 -18.15 -36.54 -6.69
CA ASP A 372 -17.81 -36.81 -5.29
C ASP A 372 -16.60 -36.00 -4.84
N GLN A 373 -15.58 -35.88 -5.69
CA GLN A 373 -14.40 -35.07 -5.41
C GLN A 373 -14.74 -33.58 -5.44
N ALA A 374 -15.52 -33.12 -6.42
CA ALA A 374 -15.98 -31.74 -6.50
C ALA A 374 -16.73 -31.32 -5.22
N ASN A 375 -17.60 -32.20 -4.71
CA ASN A 375 -18.34 -31.95 -3.47
C ASN A 375 -17.41 -31.92 -2.24
N ALA A 376 -16.45 -32.82 -2.13
CA ALA A 376 -15.47 -32.83 -1.06
C ALA A 376 -14.62 -31.53 -1.02
N ILE A 377 -14.20 -31.07 -2.21
CA ILE A 377 -13.47 -29.79 -2.33
C ILE A 377 -14.36 -28.60 -2.00
N LEU A 378 -15.63 -28.60 -2.39
CA LEU A 378 -16.59 -27.54 -2.04
C LEU A 378 -16.80 -27.41 -0.52
N ILE A 379 -16.93 -28.55 0.18
CA ILE A 379 -17.06 -28.58 1.64
C ILE A 379 -15.80 -28.00 2.28
N ASN A 380 -14.63 -28.44 1.85
CA ASN A 380 -13.37 -27.93 2.36
C ASN A 380 -13.19 -26.43 2.08
N ALA A 381 -13.54 -25.96 0.88
CA ALA A 381 -13.51 -24.54 0.54
C ALA A 381 -14.44 -23.73 1.47
N ARG A 382 -15.64 -24.21 1.76
CA ARG A 382 -16.57 -23.56 2.70
C ARG A 382 -15.99 -23.49 4.13
N GLU A 383 -15.23 -24.50 4.56
CA GLU A 383 -14.52 -24.47 5.86
C GLU A 383 -13.37 -23.48 5.86
N VAL A 384 -12.56 -23.45 4.80
CA VAL A 384 -11.38 -22.56 4.69
C VAL A 384 -11.78 -21.09 4.65
N PHE A 385 -12.85 -20.73 3.93
CA PHE A 385 -13.29 -19.34 3.78
C PHE A 385 -14.29 -18.90 4.85
N GLY A 386 -14.86 -19.84 5.62
CA GLY A 386 -15.74 -19.54 6.74
C GLY A 386 -16.88 -18.59 6.39
N ASP A 387 -16.99 -17.48 7.13
CA ASP A 387 -18.07 -16.50 7.02
C ASP A 387 -17.79 -15.38 5.98
N ASP A 388 -16.83 -15.53 5.06
CA ASP A 388 -16.63 -14.54 3.98
C ASP A 388 -17.81 -14.55 3.00
N PRO A 389 -18.68 -13.49 2.99
CA PRO A 389 -19.89 -13.46 2.16
C PRO A 389 -19.58 -13.53 0.65
N ARG A 390 -18.43 -12.99 0.23
CA ARG A 390 -18.00 -12.99 -1.17
C ARG A 390 -17.58 -14.39 -1.59
N ALA A 391 -16.82 -15.07 -0.76
CA ALA A 391 -16.41 -16.44 -1.02
C ALA A 391 -17.62 -17.39 -1.05
N ALA A 392 -18.57 -17.23 -0.13
CA ALA A 392 -19.81 -18.00 -0.09
C ALA A 392 -20.63 -17.84 -1.39
N ASP A 393 -20.73 -16.61 -1.92
CA ASP A 393 -21.44 -16.34 -3.17
C ASP A 393 -20.75 -16.97 -4.39
N VAL A 394 -19.40 -16.90 -4.48
CA VAL A 394 -18.62 -17.54 -5.55
C VAL A 394 -18.80 -19.07 -5.51
N LEU A 395 -18.66 -19.67 -4.33
CA LEU A 395 -18.78 -21.13 -4.18
C LEU A 395 -20.19 -21.63 -4.47
N SER A 396 -21.23 -20.90 -4.02
CA SER A 396 -22.62 -21.26 -4.30
C SER A 396 -22.93 -21.22 -5.80
N ARG A 397 -22.57 -20.15 -6.50
CA ARG A 397 -22.76 -20.07 -7.95
C ARG A 397 -21.99 -21.16 -8.72
N THR A 398 -20.83 -21.55 -8.19
CA THR A 398 -20.04 -22.63 -8.80
C THR A 398 -20.71 -23.98 -8.60
N ALA A 399 -21.22 -24.25 -7.40
CA ALA A 399 -21.97 -25.46 -7.09
C ALA A 399 -23.23 -25.58 -7.95
N ASP A 400 -24.05 -24.51 -8.05
CA ASP A 400 -25.25 -24.46 -8.88
C ASP A 400 -24.95 -24.78 -10.36
N ARG A 401 -23.83 -24.26 -10.89
CA ARG A 401 -23.44 -24.46 -12.30
C ARG A 401 -23.14 -25.91 -12.64
N ILE A 402 -22.62 -26.68 -11.71
CA ILE A 402 -22.27 -28.11 -11.91
C ILE A 402 -23.31 -29.06 -11.28
N GLY A 403 -24.37 -28.51 -10.69
CA GLY A 403 -25.48 -29.31 -10.12
C GLY A 403 -25.14 -29.95 -8.76
N LEU A 404 -24.25 -29.33 -7.96
CA LEU A 404 -24.03 -29.67 -6.53
C LEU A 404 -24.93 -28.80 -5.65
N GLU A 405 -25.57 -29.41 -4.64
CA GLU A 405 -26.39 -28.71 -3.64
C GLU A 405 -25.59 -28.14 -2.47
#